data_315523e4e05221c36d170479c689c7e9
#
_entry.id   315523e4e05221c36d170479c689c7e9
#
_cell.length_a   1.000
_cell.length_b   1.000
_cell.length_c   1.000
_cell.angle_alpha   90.00
_cell.angle_beta   90.00
_cell.angle_gamma   90.00
#
_symmetry.space_group_name_H-M   'P 1'
#
loop_
_entity.id
_entity.type
_entity.pdbx_description
1 polymer ?
#
loop_
_entity_poly.entity_id
_entity_poly.type
_entity_poly.pdbx_seq_one_letter_code
_entity_poly.pdbx_strand_id
1 'polypeptide(L)'
;QLDQYFWNSRWENNQTGWDIGAASPAIITFMQQYPDKNAAILIPGCGNAYEADWLLRNGFPNITLIDIAPKAIALLKDKYAGKPEIKVILGDYFTHQGQYDLMIEQTFFCAIDPSLREEYVSKSSALLKPGGKIVGVMFNTAFEKAGPPFGGNASQYQVLFKTDFEIKTMENCYNSI
;
A
#
# COMPACT_ATOMS: atom_id res chain seq x y z
N GLN A 1 17.41 -9.10 -6.74
CA GLN A 1 16.69 -9.08 -5.46
C GLN A 1 16.01 -7.74 -5.28
N LEU A 2 14.71 -7.75 -4.87
CA LEU A 2 13.90 -6.53 -4.68
C LEU A 2 14.05 -6.03 -3.24
N ASP A 3 15.27 -5.67 -2.87
CA ASP A 3 15.65 -5.23 -1.53
C ASP A 3 15.67 -3.69 -1.39
N GLN A 4 16.09 -3.23 -0.23
CA GLN A 4 16.24 -1.81 0.07
C GLN A 4 17.14 -1.08 -0.94
N TYR A 5 18.25 -1.69 -1.35
CA TYR A 5 19.17 -1.09 -2.31
C TYR A 5 18.52 -0.90 -3.68
N PHE A 6 17.82 -1.93 -4.15
CA PHE A 6 17.11 -1.88 -5.43
C PHE A 6 16.10 -0.72 -5.47
N TRP A 7 15.23 -0.64 -4.46
CA TRP A 7 14.21 0.40 -4.42
C TRP A 7 14.79 1.79 -4.19
N ASN A 8 15.78 1.93 -3.29
CA ASN A 8 16.40 3.22 -3.04
C ASN A 8 17.11 3.79 -4.27
N SER A 9 17.81 2.94 -5.03
CA SER A 9 18.48 3.36 -6.27
C SER A 9 17.49 3.90 -7.31
N ARG A 10 16.29 3.36 -7.38
CA ARG A 10 15.22 3.90 -8.25
C ARG A 10 14.82 5.31 -7.88
N TRP A 11 14.67 5.56 -6.59
CA TRP A 11 14.38 6.89 -6.06
C TRP A 11 15.51 7.87 -6.32
N GLU A 12 16.76 7.47 -6.11
CA GLU A 12 17.93 8.30 -6.36
C GLU A 12 18.09 8.67 -7.83
N ASN A 13 17.74 7.77 -8.74
CA ASN A 13 17.84 7.96 -10.18
C ASN A 13 16.54 8.48 -10.85
N ASN A 14 15.55 8.89 -10.07
CA ASN A 14 14.24 9.35 -10.56
C ASN A 14 13.53 8.33 -11.49
N GLN A 15 13.72 7.04 -11.22
CA GLN A 15 13.11 5.94 -11.97
C GLN A 15 11.81 5.49 -11.28
N THR A 16 10.89 6.41 -11.06
CA THR A 16 9.63 6.23 -10.33
C THR A 16 8.42 6.17 -11.26
N GLY A 17 8.50 5.38 -12.32
CA GLY A 17 7.47 5.27 -13.34
C GLY A 17 6.09 4.75 -12.84
N TRP A 18 6.02 4.28 -11.61
CA TRP A 18 4.77 3.92 -10.94
C TRP A 18 4.03 5.11 -10.32
N ASP A 19 4.69 6.25 -10.21
CA ASP A 19 4.14 7.46 -9.62
C ASP A 19 3.18 8.14 -10.59
N ILE A 20 1.92 8.20 -10.23
CA ILE A 20 0.85 8.83 -11.03
C ILE A 20 0.65 10.31 -10.68
N GLY A 21 1.40 10.86 -9.73
CA GLY A 21 1.36 12.26 -9.32
C GLY A 21 0.14 12.66 -8.48
N ALA A 22 -0.72 11.72 -8.11
CA ALA A 22 -1.94 11.96 -7.35
C ALA A 22 -2.38 10.71 -6.58
N ALA A 23 -3.28 10.88 -5.61
CA ALA A 23 -3.95 9.77 -4.96
C ALA A 23 -4.84 8.99 -5.94
N SER A 24 -4.88 7.67 -5.80
CA SER A 24 -5.71 6.80 -6.63
C SER A 24 -7.19 7.16 -6.50
N PRO A 25 -7.90 7.44 -7.62
CA PRO A 25 -9.33 7.72 -7.59
C PRO A 25 -10.16 6.61 -6.93
N ALA A 26 -9.78 5.35 -7.13
CA ALA A 26 -10.44 4.21 -6.51
C ALA A 26 -10.33 4.24 -4.99
N ILE A 27 -9.15 4.52 -4.45
CA ILE A 27 -8.93 4.66 -3.01
C ILE A 27 -9.69 5.85 -2.46
N ILE A 28 -9.67 6.99 -3.13
CA ILE A 28 -10.42 8.19 -2.73
C ILE A 28 -11.92 7.88 -2.64
N THR A 29 -12.49 7.25 -3.66
CA THR A 29 -13.92 6.91 -3.69
C THR A 29 -14.31 6.01 -2.52
N PHE A 30 -13.49 5.00 -2.22
CA PHE A 30 -13.70 4.16 -1.04
C PHE A 30 -13.63 4.95 0.26
N MET A 31 -12.60 5.78 0.43
CA MET A 31 -12.36 6.53 1.67
C MET A 31 -13.38 7.64 1.91
N GLN A 32 -14.01 8.19 0.87
CA GLN A 32 -15.12 9.15 1.01
C GLN A 32 -16.32 8.56 1.77
N GLN A 33 -16.51 7.25 1.68
CA GLN A 33 -17.60 6.52 2.31
C GLN A 33 -17.17 5.80 3.60
N TYR A 34 -15.87 5.81 3.92
CA TYR A 34 -15.34 5.13 5.09
C TYR A 34 -15.74 5.88 6.37
N PRO A 35 -16.50 5.22 7.28
CA PRO A 35 -17.20 5.95 8.35
C PRO A 35 -16.30 6.32 9.53
N ASP A 36 -15.27 5.51 9.82
CA ASP A 36 -14.43 5.71 11.00
C ASP A 36 -13.22 6.59 10.72
N LYS A 37 -13.33 7.87 11.07
CA LYS A 37 -12.24 8.83 10.92
C LYS A 37 -11.05 8.54 11.87
N ASN A 38 -11.28 7.85 12.98
CA ASN A 38 -10.24 7.51 13.96
C ASN A 38 -9.54 6.19 13.67
N ALA A 39 -9.90 5.52 12.57
CA ALA A 39 -9.27 4.27 12.17
C ALA A 39 -7.74 4.41 12.07
N ALA A 40 -7.02 3.43 12.63
CA ALA A 40 -5.58 3.29 12.42
C ALA A 40 -5.33 2.74 11.01
N ILE A 41 -4.71 3.54 10.15
CA ILE A 41 -4.51 3.24 8.73
C ILE A 41 -3.03 2.98 8.46
N LEU A 42 -2.73 1.87 7.80
CA LEU A 42 -1.41 1.54 7.29
C LEU A 42 -1.37 1.68 5.77
N ILE A 43 -0.35 2.35 5.24
CA ILE A 43 -0.04 2.42 3.81
C ILE A 43 1.36 1.86 3.60
N PRO A 44 1.51 0.58 3.22
CA PRO A 44 2.82 -0.03 2.95
C PRO A 44 3.30 0.29 1.54
N GLY A 45 4.62 0.35 1.35
CA GLY A 45 5.23 0.72 0.08
C GLY A 45 4.71 2.07 -0.41
N CYS A 46 4.65 3.03 0.51
CA CYS A 46 3.85 4.24 0.37
C CYS A 46 4.38 5.25 -0.67
N GLY A 47 5.64 5.13 -1.11
CA GLY A 47 6.20 6.05 -2.10
C GLY A 47 6.03 7.52 -1.70
N ASN A 48 5.44 8.33 -2.58
CA ASN A 48 5.11 9.74 -2.32
C ASN A 48 3.88 9.94 -1.43
N ALA A 49 3.15 8.87 -1.13
CA ALA A 49 2.02 8.86 -0.20
C ALA A 49 0.94 9.91 -0.47
N TYR A 50 0.51 10.05 -1.73
CA TYR A 50 -0.56 11.00 -2.09
C TYR A 50 -1.88 10.70 -1.38
N GLU A 51 -2.16 9.45 -1.09
CA GLU A 51 -3.32 9.02 -0.29
C GLU A 51 -3.28 9.62 1.11
N ALA A 52 -2.10 9.72 1.72
CA ALA A 52 -1.93 10.34 3.03
C ALA A 52 -2.27 11.85 3.02
N ASP A 53 -1.92 12.58 1.96
CA ASP A 53 -2.32 13.98 1.81
C ASP A 53 -3.83 14.13 1.75
N TRP A 54 -4.50 13.25 1.03
CA TRP A 54 -5.96 13.26 0.95
C TRP A 54 -6.59 12.90 2.30
N LEU A 55 -6.09 11.88 2.97
CA LEU A 55 -6.58 11.45 4.29
C LEU A 55 -6.46 12.57 5.34
N LEU A 56 -5.32 13.24 5.41
CA LEU A 56 -5.12 14.37 6.30
C LEU A 56 -6.15 15.48 6.07
N ARG A 57 -6.33 15.89 4.82
CA ARG A 57 -7.30 16.93 4.45
C ARG A 57 -8.74 16.54 4.75
N ASN A 58 -9.03 15.25 4.86
CA ASN A 58 -10.36 14.71 5.12
C ASN A 58 -10.55 14.20 6.55
N GLY A 59 -9.67 14.59 7.48
CA GLY A 59 -9.86 14.42 8.92
C GLY A 59 -9.52 13.03 9.47
N PHE A 60 -8.59 12.30 8.85
CA PHE A 60 -8.05 11.05 9.38
C PHE A 60 -6.75 11.32 10.15
N PRO A 61 -6.73 11.13 11.49
CA PRO A 61 -5.59 11.52 12.31
C PRO A 61 -4.59 10.39 12.61
N ASN A 62 -4.83 9.16 12.17
CA ASN A 62 -4.03 7.98 12.55
C ASN A 62 -3.47 7.27 11.31
N ILE A 63 -2.45 7.84 10.69
CA ILE A 63 -1.86 7.33 9.45
C ILE A 63 -0.43 6.85 9.70
N THR A 64 -0.13 5.63 9.33
CA THR A 64 1.23 5.07 9.34
C THR A 64 1.67 4.77 7.92
N LEU A 65 2.80 5.34 7.53
CA LEU A 65 3.46 5.14 6.25
C LEU A 65 4.72 4.30 6.47
N ILE A 66 4.90 3.26 5.69
CA ILE A 66 6.12 2.43 5.72
C ILE A 66 6.65 2.21 4.31
N ASP A 67 7.93 2.42 4.14
CA ASP A 67 8.65 2.10 2.91
C ASP A 67 10.06 1.63 3.23
N ILE A 68 10.62 0.79 2.37
CA ILE A 68 11.96 0.25 2.52
C ILE A 68 13.03 1.19 1.97
N ALA A 69 12.66 2.16 1.12
CA ALA A 69 13.58 3.08 0.46
C ALA A 69 13.94 4.30 1.34
N PRO A 70 15.18 4.43 1.83
CA PRO A 70 15.59 5.57 2.65
C PRO A 70 15.32 6.93 2.02
N LYS A 71 15.53 7.05 0.69
CA LYS A 71 15.29 8.30 -0.04
C LYS A 71 13.82 8.72 -0.01
N ALA A 72 12.90 7.78 -0.24
CA ALA A 72 11.46 8.05 -0.16
C ALA A 72 11.06 8.49 1.25
N ILE A 73 11.55 7.78 2.26
CA ILE A 73 11.24 8.07 3.67
C ILE A 73 11.80 9.44 4.11
N ALA A 74 13.00 9.82 3.66
CA ALA A 74 13.55 11.14 3.98
C ALA A 74 12.64 12.26 3.44
N LEU A 75 12.18 12.15 2.20
CA LEU A 75 11.25 13.11 1.59
C LEU A 75 9.92 13.19 2.36
N LEU A 76 9.39 12.05 2.81
CA LEU A 76 8.15 12.02 3.58
C LEU A 76 8.31 12.61 4.98
N LYS A 77 9.42 12.36 5.64
CA LYS A 77 9.73 12.97 6.95
C LYS A 77 9.80 14.49 6.86
N ASP A 78 10.40 15.02 5.82
CA ASP A 78 10.44 16.47 5.57
C ASP A 78 9.04 17.00 5.25
N LYS A 79 8.31 16.33 4.37
CA LYS A 79 6.95 16.71 3.95
C LYS A 79 5.96 16.77 5.12
N TYR A 80 6.04 15.80 6.02
CA TYR A 80 5.12 15.67 7.15
C TYR A 80 5.72 16.14 8.49
N ALA A 81 6.81 16.90 8.45
CA ALA A 81 7.37 17.48 9.66
C ALA A 81 6.32 18.33 10.41
N GLY A 82 6.15 18.06 11.72
CA GLY A 82 5.15 18.73 12.54
C GLY A 82 3.70 18.28 12.31
N LYS A 83 3.48 17.15 11.63
CA LYS A 83 2.16 16.52 11.45
C LYS A 83 2.07 15.26 12.32
N PRO A 84 1.58 15.37 13.57
CA PRO A 84 1.52 14.22 14.50
C PRO A 84 0.55 13.13 14.04
N GLU A 85 -0.35 13.43 13.12
CA GLU A 85 -1.31 12.51 12.51
C GLU A 85 -0.63 11.45 11.62
N ILE A 86 0.59 11.73 11.16
CA ILE A 86 1.33 10.82 10.26
C ILE A 86 2.60 10.32 10.92
N LYS A 87 2.70 9.00 11.04
CA LYS A 87 3.93 8.31 11.43
C LYS A 87 4.62 7.78 10.17
N VAL A 88 5.88 8.17 9.96
CA VAL A 88 6.70 7.76 8.82
C VAL A 88 7.79 6.79 9.28
N ILE A 89 7.80 5.57 8.73
CA ILE A 89 8.67 4.47 9.14
C ILE A 89 9.55 4.04 7.95
N LEU A 90 10.86 4.09 8.15
CA LEU A 90 11.80 3.35 7.31
C LEU A 90 11.85 1.91 7.79
N GLY A 91 11.40 0.96 6.99
CA GLY A 91 11.40 -0.43 7.39
C GLY A 91 10.87 -1.38 6.33
N ASP A 92 11.11 -2.66 6.59
CA ASP A 92 10.58 -3.75 5.80
C ASP A 92 9.18 -4.11 6.30
N TYR A 93 8.21 -4.13 5.39
CA TYR A 93 6.84 -4.54 5.67
C TYR A 93 6.74 -5.91 6.34
N PHE A 94 7.53 -6.87 5.91
CA PHE A 94 7.48 -8.24 6.40
C PHE A 94 7.95 -8.40 7.85
N THR A 95 8.76 -7.47 8.34
CA THR A 95 9.21 -7.43 9.74
C THR A 95 8.46 -6.41 10.60
N HIS A 96 7.61 -5.58 9.98
CA HIS A 96 6.85 -4.54 10.69
C HIS A 96 5.90 -5.14 11.73
N GLN A 97 5.73 -4.41 12.85
CA GLN A 97 4.82 -4.74 13.94
C GLN A 97 3.80 -3.62 14.12
N GLY A 98 2.57 -3.96 14.41
CA GLY A 98 1.50 -3.00 14.63
C GLY A 98 0.11 -3.64 14.57
N GLN A 99 -0.91 -2.83 14.85
CA GLN A 99 -2.32 -3.24 14.78
C GLN A 99 -3.13 -2.12 14.13
N TYR A 100 -3.75 -2.43 13.00
CA TYR A 100 -4.44 -1.46 12.15
C TYR A 100 -5.88 -1.85 11.90
N ASP A 101 -6.74 -0.84 11.67
CA ASP A 101 -8.13 -1.04 11.28
C ASP A 101 -8.28 -1.17 9.76
N LEU A 102 -7.40 -0.50 9.02
CA LEU A 102 -7.42 -0.46 7.56
C LEU A 102 -6.01 -0.48 6.99
N MET A 103 -5.80 -1.25 5.94
CA MET A 103 -4.60 -1.18 5.11
C MET A 103 -4.99 -0.72 3.70
N ILE A 104 -4.30 0.29 3.19
CA ILE A 104 -4.48 0.80 1.83
C ILE A 104 -3.38 0.23 0.95
N GLU A 105 -3.77 -0.57 -0.03
CA GLU A 105 -2.89 -1.22 -0.99
C GLU A 105 -2.92 -0.48 -2.34
N GLN A 106 -1.82 0.17 -2.68
CA GLN A 106 -1.63 0.85 -3.95
C GLN A 106 -0.19 0.64 -4.43
N THR A 107 -0.01 -0.10 -5.51
CA THR A 107 1.28 -0.36 -6.18
C THR A 107 2.35 -1.08 -5.34
N PHE A 108 2.01 -1.62 -4.17
CA PHE A 108 2.95 -2.37 -3.33
C PHE A 108 2.92 -3.88 -3.61
N PHE A 109 1.74 -4.50 -3.66
CA PHE A 109 1.61 -5.95 -3.94
C PHE A 109 2.22 -6.34 -5.30
N CYS A 110 2.11 -5.48 -6.30
CA CYS A 110 2.73 -5.71 -7.61
C CYS A 110 4.24 -5.47 -7.63
N ALA A 111 4.80 -4.89 -6.58
CA ALA A 111 6.22 -4.56 -6.46
C ALA A 111 7.03 -5.62 -5.71
N ILE A 112 6.37 -6.49 -4.94
CA ILE A 112 7.03 -7.59 -4.22
C ILE A 112 7.21 -8.80 -5.14
N ASP A 113 8.23 -9.61 -4.84
CA ASP A 113 8.44 -10.88 -5.54
C ASP A 113 7.19 -11.77 -5.39
N PRO A 114 6.66 -12.36 -6.48
CA PRO A 114 5.50 -13.23 -6.40
C PRO A 114 5.62 -14.40 -5.42
N SER A 115 6.83 -14.88 -5.14
CA SER A 115 7.08 -15.90 -4.13
C SER A 115 6.76 -15.48 -2.71
N LEU A 116 6.67 -14.17 -2.45
CA LEU A 116 6.33 -13.59 -1.14
C LEU A 116 4.84 -13.28 -0.97
N ARG A 117 4.00 -13.59 -1.95
CA ARG A 117 2.58 -13.23 -1.91
C ARG A 117 1.80 -13.93 -0.80
N GLU A 118 2.11 -15.19 -0.51
CA GLU A 118 1.51 -15.91 0.62
C GLU A 118 1.92 -15.28 1.95
N GLU A 119 3.19 -14.92 2.09
CA GLU A 119 3.69 -14.22 3.26
C GLU A 119 3.07 -12.82 3.40
N TYR A 120 2.87 -12.11 2.29
CA TYR A 120 2.16 -10.82 2.28
C TYR A 120 0.74 -10.96 2.86
N VAL A 121 -0.03 -11.96 2.44
CA VAL A 121 -1.39 -12.19 2.93
C VAL A 121 -1.38 -12.52 4.42
N SER A 122 -0.52 -13.43 4.86
CA SER A 122 -0.37 -13.80 6.26
C SER A 122 0.06 -12.61 7.13
N LYS A 123 1.04 -11.84 6.66
CA LYS A 123 1.52 -10.63 7.35
C LYS A 123 0.43 -9.56 7.43
N SER A 124 -0.30 -9.34 6.36
CA SER A 124 -1.42 -8.39 6.34
C SER A 124 -2.49 -8.77 7.36
N SER A 125 -2.84 -10.05 7.44
CA SER A 125 -3.77 -10.56 8.44
C SER A 125 -3.28 -10.33 9.87
N ALA A 126 -1.99 -10.56 10.13
CA ALA A 126 -1.39 -10.33 11.45
C ALA A 126 -1.34 -8.84 11.85
N LEU A 127 -1.19 -7.93 10.89
CA LEU A 127 -1.17 -6.48 11.11
C LEU A 127 -2.56 -5.86 11.28
N LEU A 128 -3.61 -6.55 10.86
CA LEU A 128 -4.98 -6.07 10.98
C LEU A 128 -5.63 -6.57 12.26
N LYS A 129 -6.36 -5.69 12.93
CA LYS A 129 -7.23 -6.04 14.05
C LYS A 129 -8.37 -6.95 13.55
N PRO A 130 -9.02 -7.72 14.43
CA PRO A 130 -10.26 -8.42 14.08
C PRO A 130 -11.27 -7.46 13.44
N GLY A 131 -11.80 -7.82 12.26
CA GLY A 131 -12.68 -6.95 11.48
C GLY A 131 -11.98 -5.87 10.67
N GLY A 132 -10.67 -5.75 10.76
CA GLY A 132 -9.85 -4.86 9.92
C GLY A 132 -9.91 -5.27 8.44
N LYS A 133 -9.63 -4.32 7.55
CA LYS A 133 -9.80 -4.49 6.10
C LYS A 133 -8.55 -4.10 5.32
N ILE A 134 -8.36 -4.77 4.19
CA ILE A 134 -7.52 -4.28 3.09
C ILE A 134 -8.43 -3.70 2.02
N VAL A 135 -8.12 -2.50 1.57
CA VAL A 135 -8.68 -1.92 0.35
C VAL A 135 -7.54 -1.60 -0.61
N GLY A 136 -7.69 -1.96 -1.87
CA GLY A 136 -6.60 -1.74 -2.82
C GLY A 136 -6.99 -1.95 -4.26
N VAL A 137 -6.04 -1.63 -5.13
CA VAL A 137 -6.12 -1.85 -6.58
C VAL A 137 -4.96 -2.74 -6.99
N MET A 138 -5.27 -3.83 -7.67
CA MET A 138 -4.30 -4.80 -8.15
C MET A 138 -4.40 -4.96 -9.66
N PHE A 139 -3.30 -5.29 -10.31
CA PHE A 139 -3.31 -5.55 -11.75
C PHE A 139 -4.08 -6.82 -12.10
N ASN A 140 -5.03 -6.70 -13.01
CA ASN A 140 -5.73 -7.83 -13.63
C ASN A 140 -5.19 -8.07 -15.05
N THR A 141 -3.89 -8.29 -15.14
CA THR A 141 -3.17 -8.51 -16.40
C THR A 141 -1.86 -9.26 -16.19
N ALA A 142 -1.38 -9.91 -17.23
CA ALA A 142 -0.01 -10.42 -17.31
C ALA A 142 0.86 -9.39 -18.02
N PHE A 143 2.08 -9.19 -17.52
CA PHE A 143 3.07 -8.35 -18.19
C PHE A 143 4.08 -9.21 -18.97
N GLU A 144 4.49 -8.73 -20.13
CA GLU A 144 5.51 -9.39 -20.96
C GLU A 144 6.91 -9.30 -20.34
N LYS A 145 7.16 -8.23 -19.57
CA LYS A 145 8.44 -8.01 -18.89
C LYS A 145 8.48 -8.71 -17.53
N ALA A 146 9.68 -9.08 -17.12
CA ALA A 146 9.95 -9.81 -15.88
C ALA A 146 9.77 -8.97 -14.59
N GLY A 147 8.94 -7.95 -14.58
CA GLY A 147 8.64 -7.13 -13.38
C GLY A 147 9.83 -6.59 -12.57
N PRO A 148 9.62 -5.82 -11.52
CA PRO A 148 8.35 -5.20 -11.19
C PRO A 148 7.88 -4.16 -12.22
N PRO A 149 6.57 -3.94 -12.40
CA PRO A 149 5.47 -4.57 -11.65
C PRO A 149 5.20 -6.01 -12.08
N PHE A 150 4.71 -6.83 -11.14
CA PHE A 150 4.23 -8.18 -11.42
C PHE A 150 2.72 -8.19 -11.58
N GLY A 151 2.25 -8.86 -12.62
CA GLY A 151 0.83 -9.00 -12.89
C GLY A 151 0.16 -10.12 -12.10
N GLY A 152 -1.07 -10.40 -12.47
CA GLY A 152 -1.91 -11.46 -11.93
C GLY A 152 -3.36 -11.31 -12.39
N ASN A 153 -4.26 -12.07 -11.79
CA ASN A 153 -5.68 -12.01 -12.11
C ASN A 153 -6.55 -12.29 -10.89
N ALA A 154 -7.83 -11.96 -11.00
CA ALA A 154 -8.80 -12.09 -9.92
C ALA A 154 -8.88 -13.51 -9.35
N SER A 155 -8.83 -14.55 -10.20
CA SER A 155 -8.90 -15.95 -9.73
C SER A 155 -7.72 -16.32 -8.85
N GLN A 156 -6.50 -15.92 -9.22
CA GLN A 156 -5.30 -16.15 -8.42
C GLN A 156 -5.39 -15.41 -7.08
N TYR A 157 -5.82 -14.16 -7.09
CA TYR A 157 -5.96 -13.35 -5.88
C TYR A 157 -7.04 -13.90 -4.96
N GLN A 158 -8.17 -14.36 -5.50
CA GLN A 158 -9.21 -14.99 -4.70
C GLN A 158 -8.71 -16.22 -3.95
N VAL A 159 -7.96 -17.10 -4.61
CA VAL A 159 -7.37 -18.28 -3.98
C VAL A 159 -6.38 -17.86 -2.88
N LEU A 160 -5.52 -16.90 -3.18
CA LEU A 160 -4.49 -16.42 -2.27
C LEU A 160 -5.07 -15.79 -1.00
N PHE A 161 -6.00 -14.83 -1.15
CA PHE A 161 -6.52 -14.06 -0.01
C PHE A 161 -7.53 -14.84 0.84
N LYS A 162 -8.23 -15.83 0.29
CA LYS A 162 -9.19 -16.64 1.04
C LYS A 162 -8.60 -17.44 2.21
N THR A 163 -7.29 -17.62 2.24
CA THR A 163 -6.60 -18.32 3.34
C THR A 163 -6.78 -17.60 4.68
N ASP A 164 -6.73 -16.26 4.66
CA ASP A 164 -6.71 -15.42 5.87
C ASP A 164 -7.78 -14.31 5.86
N PHE A 165 -8.48 -14.12 4.74
CA PHE A 165 -9.46 -13.05 4.55
C PHE A 165 -10.79 -13.53 4.00
N GLU A 166 -11.86 -12.88 4.44
CA GLU A 166 -13.15 -12.91 3.75
C GLU A 166 -13.16 -11.82 2.67
N ILE A 167 -13.29 -12.24 1.41
CA ILE A 167 -13.33 -11.29 0.28
C ILE A 167 -14.74 -10.72 0.19
N LYS A 168 -14.89 -9.44 0.49
CA LYS A 168 -16.18 -8.71 0.36
C LYS A 168 -16.45 -8.30 -1.08
N THR A 169 -15.43 -7.77 -1.76
CA THR A 169 -15.51 -7.28 -3.13
C THR A 169 -14.21 -7.55 -3.85
N MET A 170 -14.28 -8.13 -5.03
CA MET A 170 -13.17 -8.23 -5.97
C MET A 170 -13.73 -8.18 -7.39
N GLU A 171 -13.65 -7.04 -8.00
CA GLU A 171 -14.24 -6.73 -9.32
C GLU A 171 -13.33 -5.80 -10.12
N ASN A 172 -13.61 -5.66 -11.41
CA ASN A 172 -12.87 -4.72 -12.24
C ASN A 172 -13.05 -3.29 -11.74
N CYS A 173 -11.94 -2.60 -11.54
CA CYS A 173 -11.95 -1.22 -11.10
C CYS A 173 -12.41 -0.31 -12.26
N TYR A 174 -13.53 0.39 -12.08
CA TYR A 174 -14.11 1.26 -13.10
C TYR A 174 -13.42 2.63 -13.20
N ASN A 175 -12.66 3.02 -12.20
CA ASN A 175 -11.98 4.31 -12.08
C ASN A 175 -10.48 4.17 -11.80
N SER A 176 -9.87 3.09 -12.26
CA SER A 176 -8.40 2.95 -12.29
C SER A 176 -7.80 3.91 -13.33
N ILE A 177 -6.53 4.26 -13.11
CA ILE A 177 -5.73 5.08 -14.03
C ILE A 177 -4.91 4.17 -14.93
#